data_824f8c523be6a191bf0128ff5509b0b1
#
_entry.id   824f8c523be6a191bf0128ff5509b0b1
#
_cell.length_a   1.000
_cell.length_b   1.000
_cell.length_c   1.000
_cell.angle_alpha   90.00
_cell.angle_beta   90.00
_cell.angle_gamma   90.00
#
_symmetry.space_group_name_H-M   'P 1'
#
loop_
_entity.id
_entity.type
_entity.pdbx_description
1 polymer ?
#
loop_
_entity_poly.entity_id
_entity_poly.type
_entity_poly.pdbx_seq_one_letter_code
_entity_poly.pdbx_strand_id
1 'polypeptide(L)'
;MLYHPNENNYSGNNLSAEIQKVKIKTSDNLELLGWFHEKDLEKFKTIIFFHGNAGTLENRIYKLNRLKDLDVNFLIIAWRGFSGNQGKPTENNLYEDGRSAVRWIKNYGVEDENIVLYGESLGTGIATEIAQNNNFAGVILETPFTSMVDAAKKFYPYIPVKLLLRDKYENIKKIKNIRSPILVMHGEADQIVPFAMGQKIFQEANNPKFSYFTKNDDHMMEFDEKLIGQLNLFLKSLN
;
A
#
# COMPACT_ATOMS: atom_id res chain seq x y z
N MET A 1 16.62 13.07 -2.85
CA MET A 1 15.92 12.16 -3.81
C MET A 1 14.67 11.66 -3.10
N LEU A 2 13.52 11.55 -3.77
CA LEU A 2 12.26 11.16 -3.12
C LEU A 2 12.24 9.66 -2.78
N TYR A 3 12.72 8.81 -3.68
CA TYR A 3 12.68 7.36 -3.55
C TYR A 3 13.99 6.82 -2.97
N HIS A 4 13.89 5.83 -2.07
CA HIS A 4 15.01 5.23 -1.34
C HIS A 4 15.08 3.71 -1.57
N PRO A 5 15.25 3.25 -2.83
CA PRO A 5 15.45 1.84 -3.10
C PRO A 5 16.74 1.35 -2.45
N ASN A 6 16.70 0.15 -1.89
CA ASN A 6 17.90 -0.54 -1.45
C ASN A 6 18.46 -1.38 -2.62
N GLU A 7 19.76 -1.26 -2.91
CA GLU A 7 20.41 -1.94 -4.02
C GLU A 7 20.59 -3.45 -3.81
N ASN A 8 20.26 -3.97 -2.63
CA ASN A 8 20.43 -5.37 -2.30
C ASN A 8 19.60 -6.27 -3.21
N ASN A 9 20.25 -7.24 -3.81
CA ASN A 9 19.59 -8.30 -4.55
C ASN A 9 18.60 -9.02 -3.63
N TYR A 10 17.38 -9.03 -4.04
CA TYR A 10 16.31 -9.74 -3.40
C TYR A 10 16.50 -11.26 -3.49
N SER A 11 16.56 -11.97 -2.36
CA SER A 11 16.67 -13.43 -2.32
C SER A 11 15.39 -14.15 -1.91
N GLY A 12 14.61 -13.55 -0.99
CA GLY A 12 13.42 -14.19 -0.42
C GLY A 12 13.74 -15.50 0.32
N ASN A 13 14.90 -15.59 0.95
CA ASN A 13 15.32 -16.82 1.64
C ASN A 13 14.50 -17.12 2.89
N ASN A 14 13.92 -16.09 3.52
CA ASN A 14 13.09 -16.22 4.72
C ASN A 14 11.59 -16.23 4.41
N LEU A 15 11.22 -16.37 3.14
CA LEU A 15 9.84 -16.43 2.72
C LEU A 15 9.23 -17.78 3.09
N SER A 16 8.00 -17.78 3.63
CA SER A 16 7.25 -19.02 3.86
C SER A 16 7.08 -19.80 2.56
N ALA A 17 7.18 -21.14 2.63
CA ALA A 17 6.99 -22.03 1.48
C ALA A 17 5.59 -21.90 0.82
N GLU A 18 4.61 -21.37 1.54
CA GLU A 18 3.24 -21.13 1.05
C GLU A 18 3.13 -19.87 0.19
N ILE A 19 4.18 -19.04 0.14
CA ILE A 19 4.22 -17.79 -0.63
C ILE A 19 5.06 -18.01 -1.90
N GLN A 20 4.44 -17.85 -3.04
CA GLN A 20 5.06 -18.05 -4.34
C GLN A 20 5.75 -16.77 -4.83
N LYS A 21 6.93 -16.89 -5.41
CA LYS A 21 7.58 -15.80 -6.13
C LYS A 21 6.97 -15.72 -7.53
N VAL A 22 6.49 -14.52 -7.89
CA VAL A 22 5.83 -14.28 -9.17
C VAL A 22 6.49 -13.12 -9.91
N LYS A 23 6.25 -13.04 -11.21
CA LYS A 23 6.65 -11.94 -12.08
C LYS A 23 5.42 -11.29 -12.67
N ILE A 24 5.33 -9.99 -12.53
CA ILE A 24 4.22 -9.17 -13.03
C ILE A 24 4.72 -8.33 -14.21
N LYS A 25 4.17 -8.57 -15.39
CA LYS A 25 4.51 -7.80 -16.58
C LYS A 25 3.75 -6.48 -16.59
N THR A 26 4.48 -5.37 -16.74
CA THR A 26 3.90 -4.04 -16.90
C THR A 26 3.54 -3.74 -18.34
N SER A 27 2.70 -2.72 -18.60
CA SER A 27 2.32 -2.29 -19.95
C SER A 27 3.51 -1.76 -20.77
N ASP A 28 4.54 -1.25 -20.08
CA ASP A 28 5.79 -0.77 -20.68
C ASP A 28 6.90 -1.85 -20.71
N ASN A 29 6.50 -3.14 -20.63
CA ASN A 29 7.34 -4.33 -20.78
C ASN A 29 8.43 -4.54 -19.71
N LEU A 30 8.29 -3.97 -18.52
CA LEU A 30 9.09 -4.39 -17.37
C LEU A 30 8.52 -5.67 -16.75
N GLU A 31 9.36 -6.43 -16.07
CA GLU A 31 8.96 -7.50 -15.17
C GLU A 31 9.23 -7.07 -13.73
N LEU A 32 8.18 -7.00 -12.92
CA LEU A 32 8.28 -6.70 -11.50
C LEU A 32 8.26 -7.99 -10.69
N LEU A 33 9.14 -8.08 -9.71
CA LEU A 33 9.11 -9.14 -8.71
C LEU A 33 7.91 -8.95 -7.78
N GLY A 34 7.26 -10.05 -7.45
CA GLY A 34 6.19 -10.08 -6.47
C GLY A 34 6.15 -11.38 -5.70
N TRP A 35 5.38 -11.38 -4.63
CA TRP A 35 5.06 -12.55 -3.83
C TRP A 35 3.55 -12.71 -3.74
N PHE A 36 3.09 -13.91 -4.01
CA PHE A 36 1.68 -14.25 -4.03
C PHE A 36 1.39 -15.41 -3.08
N HIS A 37 0.40 -15.22 -2.23
CA HIS A 37 -0.16 -16.26 -1.37
C HIS A 37 -1.61 -16.49 -1.77
N GLU A 38 -1.90 -17.69 -2.21
CA GLU A 38 -3.24 -18.18 -2.50
C GLU A 38 -3.66 -19.10 -1.37
N LYS A 39 -4.72 -18.72 -0.65
CA LYS A 39 -5.36 -19.55 0.36
C LYS A 39 -6.64 -20.17 -0.18
N ASP A 40 -7.51 -19.36 -0.77
CA ASP A 40 -8.74 -19.75 -1.45
C ASP A 40 -9.33 -18.51 -2.16
N LEU A 41 -9.19 -18.44 -3.49
CA LEU A 41 -9.61 -17.27 -4.28
C LEU A 41 -11.13 -17.13 -4.40
N GLU A 42 -11.85 -18.26 -4.29
CA GLU A 42 -13.32 -18.25 -4.39
C GLU A 42 -13.97 -17.77 -3.09
N LYS A 43 -13.30 -18.02 -1.95
CA LYS A 43 -13.85 -17.80 -0.62
C LYS A 43 -13.39 -16.52 0.04
N PHE A 44 -12.13 -16.13 -0.16
CA PHE A 44 -11.51 -15.05 0.59
C PHE A 44 -11.14 -13.87 -0.29
N LYS A 45 -11.22 -12.65 0.29
CA LYS A 45 -10.74 -11.44 -0.37
C LYS A 45 -9.24 -11.52 -0.67
N THR A 46 -8.82 -10.84 -1.73
CA THR A 46 -7.42 -10.78 -2.17
C THR A 46 -6.85 -9.39 -1.90
N ILE A 47 -5.87 -9.31 -1.01
CA ILE A 47 -5.15 -8.06 -0.71
C ILE A 47 -4.06 -7.84 -1.76
N ILE A 48 -4.04 -6.67 -2.42
CA ILE A 48 -2.88 -6.20 -3.17
C ILE A 48 -2.14 -5.19 -2.30
N PHE A 49 -0.94 -5.57 -1.85
CA PHE A 49 -0.13 -4.79 -0.91
C PHE A 49 0.88 -3.93 -1.67
N PHE A 50 0.77 -2.63 -1.51
CA PHE A 50 1.64 -1.59 -2.04
C PHE A 50 2.56 -1.07 -0.94
N HIS A 51 3.84 -1.46 -0.99
CA HIS A 51 4.79 -1.15 0.09
C HIS A 51 5.26 0.31 0.11
N GLY A 52 5.87 0.71 1.21
CA GLY A 52 6.42 2.05 1.44
C GLY A 52 7.67 2.38 0.61
N ASN A 53 8.24 3.55 0.88
CA ASN A 53 9.29 4.20 0.07
C ASN A 53 10.71 3.65 0.27
N ALA A 54 10.94 2.73 1.21
CA ALA A 54 12.27 2.29 1.56
C ALA A 54 12.40 0.77 1.64
N GLY A 55 13.63 0.29 1.48
CA GLY A 55 13.97 -1.11 1.67
C GLY A 55 13.63 -1.99 0.47
N THR A 56 13.43 -3.27 0.78
CA THR A 56 13.10 -4.34 -0.16
C THR A 56 11.84 -5.06 0.28
N LEU A 57 11.34 -6.00 -0.53
CA LEU A 57 10.22 -6.87 -0.13
C LEU A 57 10.53 -7.65 1.16
N GLU A 58 11.79 -8.03 1.39
CA GLU A 58 12.19 -8.78 2.59
C GLU A 58 11.88 -8.05 3.89
N ASN A 59 11.89 -6.72 3.88
CA ASN A 59 11.50 -5.92 5.03
C ASN A 59 10.00 -6.06 5.40
N ARG A 60 9.20 -6.69 4.54
CA ARG A 60 7.75 -6.91 4.75
C ARG A 60 7.39 -8.34 5.12
N ILE A 61 8.37 -9.26 5.18
CA ILE A 61 8.12 -10.69 5.49
C ILE A 61 7.36 -10.85 6.81
N TYR A 62 7.68 -10.07 7.83
CA TYR A 62 6.99 -10.16 9.12
C TYR A 62 5.49 -9.80 9.00
N LYS A 63 5.13 -8.76 8.20
CA LYS A 63 3.74 -8.39 7.93
C LYS A 63 3.03 -9.47 7.12
N LEU A 64 3.70 -10.00 6.09
CA LEU A 64 3.13 -11.05 5.22
C LEU A 64 2.87 -12.34 6.01
N ASN A 65 3.75 -12.71 6.93
CA ASN A 65 3.53 -13.86 7.80
C ASN A 65 2.29 -13.66 8.69
N ARG A 66 2.05 -12.44 9.17
CA ARG A 66 0.84 -12.12 9.95
C ARG A 66 -0.42 -12.08 9.06
N LEU A 67 -0.33 -11.58 7.84
CA LEU A 67 -1.45 -11.59 6.88
C LEU A 67 -1.80 -13.01 6.44
N LYS A 68 -0.81 -13.88 6.27
CA LYS A 68 -1.02 -15.30 5.92
C LYS A 68 -1.90 -16.04 6.94
N ASP A 69 -1.84 -15.66 8.23
CA ASP A 69 -2.63 -16.26 9.28
C ASP A 69 -4.11 -15.82 9.22
N LEU A 70 -4.44 -14.77 8.45
CA LEU A 70 -5.81 -14.34 8.20
C LEU A 70 -6.47 -15.17 7.07
N ASP A 71 -7.78 -15.04 6.96
CA ASP A 71 -8.57 -15.61 5.87
C ASP A 71 -8.55 -14.68 4.65
N VAL A 72 -7.38 -14.58 4.01
CA VAL A 72 -7.13 -13.75 2.82
C VAL A 72 -6.14 -14.40 1.87
N ASN A 73 -6.24 -14.04 0.60
CA ASN A 73 -5.16 -14.16 -0.35
C ASN A 73 -4.39 -12.84 -0.39
N PHE A 74 -3.13 -12.82 -0.81
CA PHE A 74 -2.44 -11.55 -1.02
C PHE A 74 -1.40 -11.60 -2.13
N LEU A 75 -1.21 -10.46 -2.77
CA LEU A 75 -0.11 -10.15 -3.68
C LEU A 75 0.63 -8.92 -3.15
N ILE A 76 1.94 -9.01 -2.99
CA ILE A 76 2.81 -7.85 -2.83
C ILE A 76 3.74 -7.74 -4.03
N ILE A 77 3.96 -6.54 -4.54
CA ILE A 77 4.91 -6.29 -5.62
C ILE A 77 6.03 -5.38 -5.13
N ALA A 78 7.24 -5.58 -5.66
CA ALA A 78 8.31 -4.59 -5.56
C ALA A 78 8.14 -3.56 -6.68
N TRP A 79 8.28 -2.28 -6.34
CA TRP A 79 8.26 -1.21 -7.33
C TRP A 79 9.43 -1.33 -8.32
N ARG A 80 9.25 -0.78 -9.53
CA ARG A 80 10.40 -0.54 -10.42
C ARG A 80 11.49 0.25 -9.72
N GLY A 81 12.75 -0.15 -9.90
CA GLY A 81 13.91 0.42 -9.21
C GLY A 81 14.11 -0.08 -7.77
N PHE A 82 13.21 -0.90 -7.22
CA PHE A 82 13.33 -1.52 -5.89
C PHE A 82 13.57 -3.04 -6.01
N SER A 83 14.19 -3.64 -5.00
CA SER A 83 14.40 -5.11 -4.92
C SER A 83 15.04 -5.71 -6.17
N GLY A 84 15.90 -4.98 -6.86
CA GLY A 84 16.54 -5.43 -8.09
C GLY A 84 15.71 -5.28 -9.38
N ASN A 85 14.48 -4.79 -9.30
CA ASN A 85 13.67 -4.48 -10.47
C ASN A 85 14.29 -3.36 -11.30
N GLN A 86 14.23 -3.51 -12.61
CA GLN A 86 14.65 -2.45 -13.53
C GLN A 86 13.68 -1.27 -13.54
N GLY A 87 14.10 -0.18 -14.16
CA GLY A 87 13.29 1.01 -14.33
C GLY A 87 13.53 2.09 -13.28
N LYS A 88 12.90 3.24 -13.48
CA LYS A 88 13.05 4.40 -12.62
C LYS A 88 11.73 4.73 -11.94
N PRO A 89 11.68 4.79 -10.60
CA PRO A 89 10.47 5.17 -9.89
C PRO A 89 10.13 6.64 -10.14
N THR A 90 8.89 6.89 -10.50
CA THR A 90 8.21 8.19 -10.55
C THR A 90 6.76 7.98 -10.16
N GLU A 91 6.03 9.03 -9.82
CA GLU A 91 4.60 8.92 -9.46
C GLU A 91 3.80 8.14 -10.50
N ASN A 92 3.89 8.54 -11.78
CA ASN A 92 3.15 7.88 -12.86
C ASN A 92 3.58 6.43 -13.08
N ASN A 93 4.88 6.15 -12.96
CA ASN A 93 5.41 4.82 -13.16
C ASN A 93 4.97 3.87 -12.03
N LEU A 94 4.93 4.34 -10.77
CA LEU A 94 4.45 3.54 -9.65
C LEU A 94 2.93 3.31 -9.73
N TYR A 95 2.17 4.26 -10.26
CA TYR A 95 0.75 4.04 -10.57
C TYR A 95 0.57 2.93 -11.61
N GLU A 96 1.44 2.89 -12.64
CA GLU A 96 1.40 1.83 -13.64
C GLU A 96 1.81 0.48 -13.06
N ASP A 97 2.81 0.43 -12.19
CA ASP A 97 3.18 -0.79 -11.46
C ASP A 97 1.99 -1.33 -10.66
N GLY A 98 1.31 -0.45 -9.93
CA GLY A 98 0.12 -0.83 -9.16
C GLY A 98 -1.04 -1.31 -10.04
N ARG A 99 -1.30 -0.64 -11.18
CA ARG A 99 -2.31 -1.10 -12.16
C ARG A 99 -1.94 -2.46 -12.76
N SER A 100 -0.64 -2.72 -12.93
CA SER A 100 -0.16 -4.02 -13.42
C SER A 100 -0.41 -5.13 -12.41
N ALA A 101 -0.25 -4.86 -11.13
CA ALA A 101 -0.61 -5.81 -10.07
C ALA A 101 -2.11 -6.13 -10.07
N VAL A 102 -2.97 -5.11 -10.22
CA VAL A 102 -4.42 -5.32 -10.35
C VAL A 102 -4.75 -6.17 -11.58
N ARG A 103 -4.20 -5.84 -12.75
CA ARG A 103 -4.42 -6.64 -13.97
C ARG A 103 -3.97 -8.09 -13.80
N TRP A 104 -2.82 -8.31 -13.13
CA TRP A 104 -2.30 -9.64 -12.88
C TRP A 104 -3.26 -10.48 -12.02
N ILE A 105 -3.78 -9.92 -10.92
CA ILE A 105 -4.77 -10.58 -10.05
C ILE A 105 -6.08 -10.83 -10.81
N LYS A 106 -6.54 -9.89 -11.63
CA LYS A 106 -7.75 -10.08 -12.46
C LYS A 106 -7.57 -11.19 -13.48
N ASN A 107 -6.39 -11.35 -14.06
CA ASN A 107 -6.07 -12.47 -14.94
C ASN A 107 -6.03 -13.83 -14.20
N TYR A 108 -5.90 -13.82 -12.88
CA TYR A 108 -6.05 -14.98 -12.01
C TYR A 108 -7.53 -15.31 -11.71
N GLY A 109 -8.48 -14.50 -12.22
CA GLY A 109 -9.92 -14.70 -12.06
C GLY A 109 -10.54 -13.98 -10.86
N VAL A 110 -9.82 -13.06 -10.22
CA VAL A 110 -10.35 -12.28 -9.08
C VAL A 110 -10.99 -10.99 -9.59
N GLU A 111 -12.28 -10.81 -9.34
CA GLU A 111 -13.01 -9.60 -9.71
C GLU A 111 -12.76 -8.44 -8.72
N ASP A 112 -13.04 -7.20 -9.15
CA ASP A 112 -12.76 -5.98 -8.37
C ASP A 112 -13.41 -6.01 -6.97
N GLU A 113 -14.62 -6.52 -6.84
CA GLU A 113 -15.36 -6.67 -5.57
C GLU A 113 -14.76 -7.71 -4.60
N ASN A 114 -13.74 -8.44 -5.03
CA ASN A 114 -12.96 -9.35 -4.19
C ASN A 114 -11.53 -8.84 -3.93
N ILE A 115 -11.16 -7.69 -4.48
CA ILE A 115 -9.85 -7.08 -4.29
C ILE A 115 -9.89 -6.03 -3.17
N VAL A 116 -8.94 -6.10 -2.25
CA VAL A 116 -8.66 -5.06 -1.24
C VAL A 116 -7.31 -4.42 -1.56
N LEU A 117 -7.29 -3.12 -1.78
CA LEU A 117 -6.05 -2.37 -1.99
C LEU A 117 -5.46 -1.97 -0.63
N TYR A 118 -4.23 -2.40 -0.34
CA TYR A 118 -3.52 -2.04 0.88
C TYR A 118 -2.30 -1.18 0.53
N GLY A 119 -2.27 0.06 1.02
CA GLY A 119 -1.12 0.96 0.86
C GLY A 119 -0.42 1.22 2.18
N GLU A 120 0.91 1.05 2.21
CA GLU A 120 1.78 1.42 3.32
C GLU A 120 2.55 2.69 2.95
N SER A 121 2.45 3.78 3.71
CA SER A 121 3.23 5.01 3.49
C SER A 121 3.14 5.50 2.04
N LEU A 122 4.23 5.48 1.25
CA LEU A 122 4.22 5.78 -0.19
C LEU A 122 3.15 4.99 -0.94
N GLY A 123 2.97 3.72 -0.58
CA GLY A 123 1.96 2.83 -1.18
C GLY A 123 0.52 3.34 -1.01
N THR A 124 0.26 4.19 0.00
CA THR A 124 -1.07 4.82 0.16
C THR A 124 -1.41 5.74 -1.02
N GLY A 125 -0.38 6.37 -1.61
CA GLY A 125 -0.55 7.17 -2.83
C GLY A 125 -1.01 6.35 -4.02
N ILE A 126 -0.45 5.15 -4.16
CA ILE A 126 -0.80 4.23 -5.25
C ILE A 126 -2.18 3.61 -5.01
N ALA A 127 -2.45 3.13 -3.79
CA ALA A 127 -3.76 2.59 -3.43
C ALA A 127 -4.88 3.64 -3.65
N THR A 128 -4.66 4.89 -3.21
CA THR A 128 -5.61 5.99 -3.40
C THR A 128 -5.82 6.32 -4.87
N GLU A 129 -4.77 6.34 -5.69
CA GLU A 129 -4.88 6.58 -7.13
C GLU A 129 -5.71 5.52 -7.84
N ILE A 130 -5.44 4.25 -7.55
CA ILE A 130 -6.08 3.12 -8.23
C ILE A 130 -7.53 2.96 -7.78
N ALA A 131 -7.83 3.24 -6.52
CA ALA A 131 -9.17 3.08 -5.95
C ALA A 131 -10.19 4.09 -6.50
N GLN A 132 -9.75 5.23 -7.09
CA GLN A 132 -10.67 6.23 -7.60
C GLN A 132 -11.61 5.67 -8.66
N ASN A 133 -12.90 5.91 -8.50
CA ASN A 133 -13.96 5.54 -9.46
C ASN A 133 -14.04 4.04 -9.80
N ASN A 134 -13.43 3.18 -8.97
CA ASN A 134 -13.53 1.74 -9.06
C ASN A 134 -14.31 1.18 -7.85
N ASN A 135 -14.80 -0.04 -7.98
CA ASN A 135 -15.61 -0.71 -6.96
C ASN A 135 -14.85 -1.87 -6.32
N PHE A 136 -13.65 -1.59 -5.80
CA PHE A 136 -12.92 -2.59 -5.03
C PHE A 136 -13.65 -2.95 -3.73
N ALA A 137 -13.40 -4.16 -3.21
CA ALA A 137 -13.98 -4.60 -1.94
C ALA A 137 -13.68 -3.62 -0.80
N GLY A 138 -12.46 -3.10 -0.74
CA GLY A 138 -12.06 -2.16 0.28
C GLY A 138 -10.68 -1.54 0.02
N VAL A 139 -10.35 -0.53 0.81
CA VAL A 139 -9.05 0.16 0.77
C VAL A 139 -8.50 0.28 2.19
N ILE A 140 -7.25 -0.14 2.40
CA ILE A 140 -6.53 -0.01 3.67
C ILE A 140 -5.38 0.96 3.45
N LEU A 141 -5.30 2.00 4.26
CA LEU A 141 -4.27 3.03 4.20
C LEU A 141 -3.52 3.07 5.53
N GLU A 142 -2.30 2.55 5.54
CA GLU A 142 -1.40 2.56 6.69
C GLU A 142 -0.47 3.76 6.59
N THR A 143 -0.49 4.62 7.60
CA THR A 143 0.31 5.86 7.68
C THR A 143 0.20 6.76 6.45
N PRO A 144 -1.05 7.08 6.00
CA PRO A 144 -1.25 7.88 4.80
C PRO A 144 -0.88 9.33 4.98
N PHE A 145 -0.43 9.95 3.90
CA PHE A 145 -0.14 11.39 3.80
C PHE A 145 -1.15 12.11 2.91
N THR A 146 -1.34 13.41 3.14
CA THR A 146 -2.26 14.25 2.33
C THR A 146 -1.70 14.53 0.94
N SER A 147 -0.42 14.87 0.86
CA SER A 147 0.37 14.97 -0.36
C SER A 147 1.85 14.85 -0.03
N MET A 148 2.67 14.48 -1.02
CA MET A 148 4.12 14.47 -0.83
C MET A 148 4.68 15.87 -0.59
N VAL A 149 4.02 16.90 -1.14
CA VAL A 149 4.37 18.31 -0.87
C VAL A 149 4.16 18.65 0.61
N ASP A 150 3.04 18.23 1.19
CA ASP A 150 2.75 18.53 2.60
C ASP A 150 3.67 17.75 3.54
N ALA A 151 3.97 16.48 3.22
CA ALA A 151 4.93 15.68 3.99
C ALA A 151 6.34 16.29 3.95
N ALA A 152 6.79 16.75 2.78
CA ALA A 152 8.11 17.38 2.63
C ALA A 152 8.22 18.72 3.34
N LYS A 153 7.14 19.50 3.46
CA LYS A 153 7.15 20.78 4.20
C LYS A 153 7.53 20.63 5.67
N LYS A 154 7.23 19.50 6.30
CA LYS A 154 7.65 19.23 7.69
C LYS A 154 9.18 19.29 7.83
N PHE A 155 9.90 18.74 6.85
CA PHE A 155 11.37 18.67 6.87
C PHE A 155 12.04 19.87 6.23
N TYR A 156 11.36 20.55 5.32
CA TYR A 156 11.88 21.64 4.50
C TYR A 156 10.96 22.87 4.52
N PRO A 157 10.70 23.49 5.70
CA PRO A 157 9.69 24.54 5.84
C PRO A 157 10.02 25.82 5.05
N TYR A 158 11.31 26.08 4.78
CA TYR A 158 11.76 27.29 4.06
C TYR A 158 12.01 27.07 2.57
N ILE A 159 11.85 25.83 2.09
CA ILE A 159 12.06 25.50 0.68
C ILE A 159 10.72 25.51 -0.05
N PRO A 160 10.61 26.10 -1.26
CA PRO A 160 9.38 26.08 -2.04
C PRO A 160 9.15 24.68 -2.67
N VAL A 161 8.98 23.66 -1.81
CA VAL A 161 8.88 22.23 -2.21
C VAL A 161 7.80 21.98 -3.25
N LYS A 162 6.71 22.75 -3.24
CA LYS A 162 5.62 22.66 -4.22
C LYS A 162 6.09 22.91 -5.66
N LEU A 163 7.09 23.78 -5.85
CA LEU A 163 7.67 24.09 -7.17
C LEU A 163 8.73 23.08 -7.59
N LEU A 164 9.43 22.48 -6.62
CA LEU A 164 10.57 21.59 -6.86
C LEU A 164 10.18 20.11 -7.00
N LEU A 165 9.13 19.67 -6.27
CA LEU A 165 8.67 18.30 -6.33
C LEU A 165 7.86 18.06 -7.62
N ARG A 166 8.33 17.08 -8.41
CA ARG A 166 7.61 16.57 -9.58
C ARG A 166 6.52 15.60 -9.17
N ASP A 167 6.86 14.66 -8.31
CA ASP A 167 5.99 13.60 -7.80
C ASP A 167 5.27 14.10 -6.55
N LYS A 168 3.98 14.34 -6.63
CA LYS A 168 3.20 15.05 -5.61
C LYS A 168 2.26 14.16 -4.82
N TYR A 169 1.76 13.07 -5.41
CA TYR A 169 0.83 12.14 -4.77
C TYR A 169 -0.27 12.87 -3.99
N GLU A 170 -1.10 13.64 -4.69
CA GLU A 170 -2.13 14.51 -4.07
C GLU A 170 -3.32 13.68 -3.54
N ASN A 171 -3.09 12.84 -2.52
CA ASN A 171 -4.07 11.90 -1.99
C ASN A 171 -5.32 12.59 -1.46
N ILE A 172 -5.17 13.77 -0.83
CA ILE A 172 -6.29 14.54 -0.28
C ILE A 172 -7.30 14.96 -1.35
N LYS A 173 -6.88 15.11 -2.59
CA LYS A 173 -7.78 15.44 -3.71
C LYS A 173 -8.51 14.22 -4.24
N LYS A 174 -7.90 13.04 -4.09
CA LYS A 174 -8.34 11.77 -4.67
C LYS A 174 -9.25 10.98 -3.75
N ILE A 175 -9.04 11.08 -2.43
CA ILE A 175 -9.74 10.29 -1.41
C ILE A 175 -11.26 10.40 -1.52
N LYS A 176 -11.77 11.56 -1.92
CA LYS A 176 -13.20 11.84 -2.12
C LYS A 176 -13.82 11.08 -3.29
N ASN A 177 -13.00 10.58 -4.21
CA ASN A 177 -13.45 9.82 -5.38
C ASN A 177 -13.48 8.31 -5.11
N ILE A 178 -13.11 7.86 -3.92
CA ILE A 178 -13.15 6.46 -3.52
C ILE A 178 -14.50 6.19 -2.90
N ARG A 179 -15.19 5.16 -3.43
CA ARG A 179 -16.51 4.72 -2.96
C ARG A 179 -16.43 3.45 -2.11
N SER A 180 -15.36 2.68 -2.26
CA SER A 180 -15.11 1.48 -1.47
C SER A 180 -14.98 1.80 0.01
N PRO A 181 -15.35 0.88 0.93
CA PRO A 181 -15.04 0.99 2.35
C PRO A 181 -13.55 1.26 2.58
N ILE A 182 -13.21 2.15 3.51
CA ILE A 182 -11.83 2.56 3.79
C ILE A 182 -11.49 2.31 5.26
N LEU A 183 -10.34 1.69 5.51
CA LEU A 183 -9.69 1.63 6.82
C LEU A 183 -8.44 2.51 6.80
N VAL A 184 -8.36 3.51 7.67
CA VAL A 184 -7.15 4.34 7.88
C VAL A 184 -6.49 3.94 9.19
N MET A 185 -5.22 3.56 9.12
CA MET A 185 -4.41 3.19 10.29
C MET A 185 -3.23 4.15 10.42
N HIS A 186 -2.95 4.64 11.65
CA HIS A 186 -1.84 5.58 11.88
C HIS A 186 -1.44 5.63 13.36
N GLY A 187 -0.12 5.69 13.61
CA GLY A 187 0.42 5.93 14.94
C GLY A 187 0.55 7.42 15.25
N GLU A 188 0.15 7.86 16.45
CA GLU A 188 0.28 9.24 16.89
C GLU A 188 1.75 9.68 17.08
N ALA A 189 2.66 8.70 17.32
CA ALA A 189 4.08 8.94 17.49
C ALA A 189 4.87 9.00 16.16
N ASP A 190 4.20 8.93 14.99
CA ASP A 190 4.83 8.97 13.67
C ASP A 190 5.62 10.26 13.44
N GLN A 191 6.94 10.11 13.33
CA GLN A 191 7.87 11.22 13.10
C GLN A 191 8.15 11.47 11.62
N ILE A 192 7.74 10.57 10.73
CA ILE A 192 7.96 10.64 9.27
C ILE A 192 6.75 11.29 8.58
N VAL A 193 5.58 10.71 8.74
CA VAL A 193 4.31 11.27 8.25
C VAL A 193 3.49 11.76 9.43
N PRO A 194 3.28 13.09 9.59
CA PRO A 194 2.52 13.62 10.71
C PRO A 194 1.14 12.96 10.85
N PHE A 195 0.80 12.48 12.05
CA PHE A 195 -0.48 11.86 12.37
C PHE A 195 -1.70 12.69 11.88
N ALA A 196 -1.62 14.02 11.97
CA ALA A 196 -2.65 14.92 11.48
C ALA A 196 -2.98 14.74 9.98
N MET A 197 -2.05 14.19 9.18
CA MET A 197 -2.33 13.89 7.77
C MET A 197 -3.23 12.67 7.63
N GLY A 198 -2.98 11.60 8.40
CA GLY A 198 -3.84 10.43 8.46
C GLY A 198 -5.24 10.78 8.95
N GLN A 199 -5.34 11.60 10.00
CA GLN A 199 -6.62 12.12 10.49
C GLN A 199 -7.38 12.90 9.39
N LYS A 200 -6.67 13.74 8.64
CA LYS A 200 -7.27 14.52 7.55
C LYS A 200 -7.74 13.64 6.39
N ILE A 201 -6.95 12.63 6.00
CA ILE A 201 -7.37 11.63 5.00
C ILE A 201 -8.64 10.92 5.48
N PHE A 202 -8.68 10.47 6.74
CA PHE A 202 -9.86 9.83 7.31
C PHE A 202 -11.08 10.75 7.29
N GLN A 203 -10.92 12.03 7.69
CA GLN A 203 -12.02 13.00 7.70
C GLN A 203 -12.64 13.20 6.31
N GLU A 204 -11.81 13.32 5.28
CA GLU A 204 -12.23 13.59 3.90
C GLU A 204 -12.66 12.34 3.11
N ALA A 205 -12.41 11.15 3.64
CA ALA A 205 -12.85 9.90 3.04
C ALA A 205 -14.38 9.74 3.11
N ASN A 206 -14.97 9.10 2.09
CA ASN A 206 -16.39 8.77 2.07
C ASN A 206 -16.73 7.64 3.05
N ASN A 207 -17.98 7.55 3.45
CA ASN A 207 -18.50 6.38 4.18
C ASN A 207 -18.77 5.20 3.22
N PRO A 208 -18.65 3.94 3.70
CA PRO A 208 -18.24 3.58 5.05
C PRO A 208 -16.72 3.72 5.26
N LYS A 209 -16.33 4.28 6.41
CA LYS A 209 -14.93 4.46 6.79
C LYS A 209 -14.67 4.09 8.23
N PHE A 210 -13.48 3.53 8.46
CA PHE A 210 -13.02 3.01 9.74
C PHE A 210 -11.63 3.59 10.04
N SER A 211 -11.30 3.72 11.32
CA SER A 211 -9.96 4.15 11.72
C SER A 211 -9.39 3.27 12.82
N TYR A 212 -8.08 3.04 12.77
CA TYR A 212 -7.31 2.45 13.84
C TYR A 212 -6.11 3.35 14.14
N PHE A 213 -6.28 4.21 15.15
CA PHE A 213 -5.25 5.16 15.59
C PHE A 213 -4.67 4.70 16.92
N THR A 214 -3.34 4.66 17.01
CA THR A 214 -2.62 4.16 18.18
C THR A 214 -1.74 5.25 18.76
N LYS A 215 -1.63 5.33 20.09
CA LYS A 215 -0.85 6.38 20.76
C LYS A 215 0.66 6.19 20.66
N ASN A 216 1.11 4.95 20.62
CA ASN A 216 2.52 4.62 20.81
C ASN A 216 3.24 4.22 19.52
N ASP A 217 2.50 3.81 18.48
CA ASP A 217 3.12 3.40 17.23
C ASP A 217 3.74 4.58 16.51
N ASP A 218 4.90 4.34 15.94
CA ASP A 218 5.58 5.24 15.02
C ASP A 218 5.15 4.98 13.55
N HIS A 219 5.98 5.39 12.60
CA HIS A 219 5.72 5.22 11.16
C HIS A 219 5.59 3.75 10.73
N MET A 220 6.31 2.86 11.41
CA MET A 220 6.27 1.41 11.13
C MET A 220 5.37 0.73 12.16
N MET A 221 4.06 0.89 12.01
CA MET A 221 3.08 0.35 12.94
C MET A 221 3.37 -1.10 13.32
N GLU A 222 3.24 -1.42 14.59
CA GLU A 222 3.45 -2.77 15.09
C GLU A 222 2.30 -3.68 14.66
N PHE A 223 2.61 -4.76 13.93
CA PHE A 223 1.65 -5.77 13.50
C PHE A 223 1.35 -6.77 14.64
N ASP A 224 0.92 -6.24 15.77
CA ASP A 224 0.52 -6.99 16.96
C ASP A 224 -0.88 -7.62 16.79
N GLU A 225 -1.33 -8.37 17.81
CA GLU A 225 -2.64 -9.01 17.82
C GLU A 225 -3.80 -8.00 17.70
N LYS A 226 -3.62 -6.77 18.20
CA LYS A 226 -4.67 -5.74 18.14
C LYS A 226 -4.83 -5.21 16.73
N LEU A 227 -3.73 -4.88 16.05
CA LEU A 227 -3.76 -4.42 14.66
C LEU A 227 -4.31 -5.53 13.75
N ILE A 228 -3.84 -6.76 13.91
CA ILE A 228 -4.35 -7.92 13.15
C ILE A 228 -5.85 -8.14 13.42
N GLY A 229 -6.30 -7.98 14.66
CA GLY A 229 -7.72 -8.03 15.00
C GLY A 229 -8.54 -6.96 14.29
N GLN A 230 -8.03 -5.73 14.17
CA GLN A 230 -8.70 -4.65 13.42
C GLN A 230 -8.74 -4.92 11.92
N LEU A 231 -7.65 -5.43 11.33
CA LEU A 231 -7.63 -5.85 9.93
C LEU A 231 -8.67 -6.94 9.68
N ASN A 232 -8.75 -7.96 10.54
CA ASN A 232 -9.72 -9.04 10.42
C ASN A 232 -11.17 -8.55 10.54
N LEU A 233 -11.45 -7.63 11.47
CA LEU A 233 -12.78 -7.01 11.60
C LEU A 233 -13.17 -6.24 10.35
N PHE A 234 -12.24 -5.44 9.80
CA PHE A 234 -12.48 -4.71 8.56
C PHE A 234 -12.74 -5.68 7.40
N LEU A 235 -11.89 -6.68 7.19
CA LEU A 235 -12.04 -7.66 6.11
C LEU A 235 -13.37 -8.41 6.20
N LYS A 236 -13.82 -8.80 7.39
CA LYS A 236 -15.13 -9.43 7.61
C LYS A 236 -16.30 -8.50 7.32
N SER A 237 -16.13 -7.21 7.43
CA SER A 237 -17.19 -6.22 7.11
C SER A 237 -17.39 -6.00 5.61
N LEU A 238 -16.50 -6.56 4.77
CA LEU A 238 -16.54 -6.45 3.30
C LEU A 238 -17.33 -7.61 2.62
N ASN A 239 -17.85 -8.54 3.41
CA ASN A 239 -18.61 -9.71 2.93
C ASN A 239 -20.10 -9.43 2.92
#